data_b7c3a9c76d97d305b91fa76f99c11422
#
_entry.id   b7c3a9c76d97d305b91fa76f99c11422
#
_cell.length_a   1.000
_cell.length_b   1.000
_cell.length_c   1.000
_cell.angle_alpha   90.00
_cell.angle_beta   90.00
_cell.angle_gamma   90.00
#
_symmetry.space_group_name_H-M   'P 1'
#
loop_
_entity.id
_entity.type
_entity.pdbx_description
1 polymer ?
#
loop_
_entity_poly.entity_id
_entity_poly.type
_entity_poly.pdbx_seq_one_letter_code
_entity_poly.pdbx_strand_id
1 'polypeptide(L)' 'MSPMPGKVISVKVKVGDEVKVNQVVLVLEAMKMENEILSEAAGKVKEIKVRPGEAVEGGQTLVVVE' A
#
# COMPACT_ATOMS: atom_id res chain seq x y z
N MET A 1 5.45 -3.39 0.90
CA MET A 1 5.32 -4.32 2.02
C MET A 1 4.73 -3.60 3.22
N SER A 2 3.83 -4.26 3.92
CA SER A 2 3.20 -3.63 5.08
C SER A 2 4.17 -3.56 6.26
N PRO A 3 4.37 -2.38 6.86
CA PRO A 3 5.25 -2.27 8.02
C PRO A 3 4.60 -2.77 9.32
N MET A 4 3.29 -2.92 9.32
CA MET A 4 2.55 -3.31 10.52
C MET A 4 1.22 -3.94 10.15
N PRO A 5 0.62 -4.76 11.02
CA PRO A 5 -0.72 -5.25 10.77
C PRO A 5 -1.74 -4.12 10.87
N GLY A 6 -2.76 -4.18 10.04
CA GLY A 6 -3.78 -3.15 10.03
C GLY A 6 -4.87 -3.46 9.02
N LYS A 7 -5.70 -2.46 8.76
CA LYS A 7 -6.79 -2.58 7.80
C LYS A 7 -6.60 -1.54 6.71
N VAL A 8 -6.75 -1.95 5.45
CA VAL A 8 -6.63 -1.03 4.32
C VAL A 8 -7.85 -0.11 4.31
N ILE A 9 -7.62 1.19 4.44
CA ILE A 9 -8.69 2.18 4.36
C ILE A 9 -8.96 2.54 2.91
N SER A 10 -7.89 2.84 2.17
CA SER A 10 -8.03 3.18 0.76
C SER A 10 -6.74 2.86 0.02
N VAL A 11 -6.86 2.62 -1.28
CA VAL A 11 -5.73 2.41 -2.17
C VAL A 11 -5.68 3.62 -3.10
N LYS A 12 -4.54 4.29 -3.16
CA LYS A 12 -4.38 5.55 -3.88
C LYS A 12 -3.86 5.38 -5.30
N VAL A 13 -3.50 4.16 -5.68
CA VAL A 13 -2.94 3.86 -7.00
C VAL A 13 -3.70 2.72 -7.65
N LYS A 14 -3.50 2.56 -8.96
CA LYS A 14 -4.10 1.48 -9.74
C LYS A 14 -3.01 0.75 -10.50
N VAL A 15 -3.29 -0.47 -10.90
CA VAL A 15 -2.40 -1.22 -11.79
C VAL A 15 -2.15 -0.40 -13.05
N GLY A 16 -0.87 -0.23 -13.41
CA GLY A 16 -0.46 0.57 -14.53
C GLY A 16 -0.06 2.00 -14.21
N ASP A 17 -0.36 2.47 -13.00
CA ASP A 17 0.04 3.81 -12.57
C ASP A 17 1.54 3.89 -12.35
N GLU A 18 2.12 5.04 -12.64
CA GLU A 18 3.51 5.30 -12.29
C GLU A 18 3.59 5.87 -10.89
N VAL A 19 4.55 5.40 -10.11
CA VAL A 19 4.78 5.88 -8.76
C VAL A 19 6.24 6.25 -8.59
N LYS A 20 6.48 7.16 -7.67
CA LYS A 20 7.83 7.60 -7.30
C LYS A 20 8.15 7.11 -5.90
N VAL A 21 9.43 7.09 -5.57
CA VAL A 21 9.87 6.77 -4.21
C VAL A 21 9.19 7.74 -3.24
N ASN A 22 8.66 7.19 -2.15
CA ASN A 22 7.94 7.93 -1.11
C ASN A 22 6.58 8.49 -1.53
N GLN A 23 6.06 8.07 -2.68
CA GLN A 23 4.69 8.41 -3.05
C GLN A 23 3.71 7.55 -2.25
N VAL A 24 2.64 8.15 -1.75
CA VAL A 24 1.60 7.42 -1.02
C VAL A 24 0.89 6.46 -1.97
N VAL A 25 0.90 5.17 -1.65
CA VAL A 25 0.24 4.17 -2.47
C VAL A 25 -1.06 3.66 -1.84
N LEU A 26 -1.12 3.64 -0.51
CA LEU A 26 -2.36 3.30 0.18
C LEU A 26 -2.32 3.82 1.61
N VAL A 27 -3.47 3.71 2.29
CA VAL A 27 -3.60 4.14 3.68
C VAL A 27 -4.07 2.94 4.49
N LEU A 28 -3.37 2.69 5.59
CA LEU A 28 -3.72 1.65 6.56
C LEU A 28 -4.23 2.27 7.85
N GLU A 29 -5.23 1.63 8.45
CA GLU A 29 -5.61 1.94 9.82
C GLU A 29 -4.97 0.91 10.74
N ALA A 30 -4.19 1.38 11.69
CA ALA A 30 -3.57 0.53 12.70
C ALA A 30 -3.53 1.30 14.01
N MET A 31 -3.87 0.62 15.12
CA MET A 31 -3.83 1.22 16.46
C MET A 31 -4.64 2.52 16.54
N LYS A 32 -5.80 2.54 15.88
CA LYS A 32 -6.72 3.69 15.84
C LYS A 32 -6.16 4.92 15.14
N MET A 33 -5.11 4.74 14.34
CA MET A 33 -4.48 5.82 13.56
C MET A 33 -4.43 5.44 12.09
N GLU A 34 -4.54 6.45 11.25
CA GLU A 34 -4.34 6.27 9.83
C GLU A 34 -2.85 6.41 9.52
N ASN A 35 -2.33 5.47 8.76
CA ASN A 35 -0.91 5.45 8.38
C ASN A 35 -0.80 5.39 6.87
N GLU A 36 -0.07 6.34 6.30
CA GLU A 36 0.18 6.35 4.87
C GLU A 36 1.31 5.38 4.55
N ILE A 37 1.07 4.51 3.59
CA ILE A 37 2.09 3.57 3.12
C ILE A 37 2.70 4.14 1.84
N LEU A 38 4.01 4.28 1.86
CA LEU A 38 4.75 4.92 0.78
C LEU A 38 5.40 3.87 -0.11
N SER A 39 5.55 4.21 -1.38
CA SER A 39 6.27 3.35 -2.31
C SER A 39 7.75 3.34 -1.97
N GLU A 40 8.34 2.15 -1.95
CA GLU A 40 9.77 2.00 -1.69
C GLU A 40 10.61 2.17 -2.96
N ALA A 41 9.97 2.15 -4.12
CA ALA A 41 10.67 2.22 -5.39
C ALA A 41 9.86 3.02 -6.40
N ALA A 42 10.55 3.59 -7.36
CA ALA A 42 9.92 4.24 -8.51
C ALA A 42 9.67 3.21 -9.60
N GLY A 43 8.56 3.35 -10.30
CA GLY A 43 8.23 2.45 -11.40
C GLY A 43 6.74 2.41 -11.66
N LYS A 44 6.28 1.35 -12.29
CA LYS A 44 4.85 1.14 -12.54
C LYS A 44 4.28 0.12 -11.58
N VAL A 45 3.06 0.37 -11.14
CA VAL A 45 2.32 -0.59 -10.33
C VAL A 45 1.96 -1.78 -11.21
N LYS A 46 2.53 -2.92 -10.91
CA LYS A 46 2.29 -4.15 -11.66
C LYS A 46 1.09 -4.88 -11.11
N GLU A 47 0.96 -4.90 -9.80
CA GLU A 47 -0.09 -5.67 -9.14
C GLU A 47 -0.43 -5.04 -7.79
N ILE A 48 -1.70 -5.05 -7.45
CA ILE A 48 -2.18 -4.63 -6.14
C ILE A 48 -2.73 -5.87 -5.45
N LYS A 49 -2.13 -6.23 -4.33
CA LYS A 49 -2.43 -7.46 -3.60
C LYS A 49 -3.54 -7.31 -2.57
N VAL A 50 -4.02 -6.11 -2.34
CA VAL A 50 -5.01 -5.82 -1.30
C VAL A 50 -6.14 -4.96 -1.83
N ARG A 51 -7.23 -4.92 -1.09
CA ARG A 51 -8.42 -4.12 -1.41
C ARG A 51 -8.80 -3.26 -0.22
N PRO A 52 -9.49 -2.13 -0.46
CA PRO A 52 -10.03 -1.34 0.64
C PRO A 52 -10.91 -2.20 1.54
N GLY A 53 -10.73 -2.07 2.84
CA GLY A 53 -11.47 -2.84 3.82
C GLY A 53 -10.84 -4.17 4.19
N GLU A 54 -9.77 -4.58 3.53
CA GLU A 54 -9.10 -5.84 3.80
C GLU A 54 -8.10 -5.67 4.94
N ALA A 55 -8.03 -6.68 5.82
CA ALA A 55 -7.03 -6.70 6.87
C ALA A 55 -5.72 -7.25 6.33
N VAL A 56 -4.60 -6.68 6.76
CA VAL A 56 -3.27 -7.13 6.33
C VAL A 56 -2.39 -7.39 7.54
N GLU A 57 -1.37 -8.21 7.34
CA GLU A 57 -0.41 -8.54 8.38
C GLU A 57 0.91 -7.83 8.11
N GLY A 58 1.72 -7.67 9.15
CA GLY A 58 3.05 -7.09 8.98
C GLY A 58 3.90 -7.96 8.08
N GLY A 59 4.62 -7.32 7.16
CA GLY A 59 5.44 -8.03 6.19
C GLY A 59 4.71 -8.52 4.95
N GLN A 60 3.39 -8.36 4.90
CA GLN A 60 2.61 -8.77 3.73
C GLN A 60 2.88 -7.82 2.57
N THR A 61 3.03 -8.37 1.36
CA THR A 61 3.18 -7.55 0.16
C THR A 61 1.83 -6.91 -0.17
N LEU A 62 1.81 -5.60 -0.32
CA LEU A 62 0.60 -4.84 -0.59
C LEU A 62 0.48 -4.46 -2.07
N VAL A 63 1.56 -3.96 -2.64
CA VAL A 63 1.63 -3.48 -4.02
C VAL A 63 2.95 -3.93 -4.61
N VAL A 64 2.91 -4.37 -5.86
CA VAL A 64 4.13 -4.73 -6.61
C VAL A 64 4.41 -3.63 -7.61
N VAL A 65 5.60 -3.07 -7.54
CA VAL A 65 6.08 -2.00 -8.44
C VAL A 65 7.27 -2.52 -9.23
N GLU A 66 7.25 -2.28 -10.52
CA GLU A 66 8.36 -2.67 -11.41
C GLU A 66 8.98 -1.49 -12.13
#